data_abab285a57f76707a2f06e4ff67148bb
#
_entry.id   abab285a57f76707a2f06e4ff67148bb
#
_cell.length_a   1.000
_cell.length_b   1.000
_cell.length_c   1.000
_cell.angle_alpha   90.00
_cell.angle_beta   90.00
_cell.angle_gamma   90.00
#
_symmetry.space_group_name_H-M   'P 1'
#
loop_
_entity.id
_entity.type
_entity.pdbx_description
1 polymer ?
#
loop_
_entity_poly.entity_id
_entity_poly.type
_entity_poly.pdbx_seq_one_letter_code
_entity_poly.pdbx_strand_id
1 'polypeptide(L)'
;MSQIDKGLISTFESDKDSNGNFTKCRVLPASAQNMPTRPLIIPWYLRGKMANLKVNDEVWFALADDLSGIVLERADGEWGAFVPGSFKVEKNVEAGTEVKAGSIALTTHKHPNGLNGQSTGAPT
;
A
#
# COMPACT_ATOMS: atom_id res chain seq x y z
N MET A 1 -26.21 -0.37 14.09
CA MET A 1 -25.79 0.92 13.52
C MET A 1 -24.31 0.87 13.19
N SER A 2 -23.93 1.24 11.96
CA SER A 2 -22.53 1.32 11.59
C SER A 2 -21.88 2.56 12.22
N GLN A 3 -20.58 2.51 12.41
CA GLN A 3 -19.84 3.64 12.96
C GLN A 3 -18.47 3.79 12.32
N ILE A 4 -17.99 5.03 12.33
CA ILE A 4 -16.64 5.39 11.92
C ILE A 4 -15.94 5.97 13.14
N ASP A 5 -14.70 5.54 13.39
CA ASP A 5 -13.92 5.99 14.52
C ASP A 5 -12.44 6.02 14.15
N LYS A 6 -11.63 6.62 15.01
CA LYS A 6 -10.18 6.54 14.95
C LYS A 6 -9.67 5.60 16.02
N GLY A 7 -8.50 5.04 15.80
CA GLY A 7 -7.85 4.24 16.83
C GLY A 7 -6.42 3.91 16.44
N LEU A 8 -5.73 3.28 17.37
CA LEU A 8 -4.34 2.85 17.18
C LEU A 8 -4.30 1.38 16.80
N ILE A 9 -3.49 1.05 15.82
CA ILE A 9 -3.26 -0.36 15.48
C ILE A 9 -2.65 -1.07 16.69
N SER A 10 -3.32 -2.13 17.12
CA SER A 10 -2.90 -2.93 18.27
C SER A 10 -2.03 -4.11 17.85
N THR A 11 -2.54 -4.92 16.93
CA THR A 11 -1.83 -6.10 16.43
C THR A 11 -2.23 -6.35 14.99
N PHE A 12 -1.34 -7.02 14.27
CA PHE A 12 -1.65 -7.56 12.95
C PHE A 12 -1.99 -9.04 13.09
N GLU A 13 -3.02 -9.48 12.38
CA GLU A 13 -3.34 -10.91 12.32
C GLU A 13 -2.31 -11.65 11.47
N SER A 14 -2.21 -12.97 11.67
CA SER A 14 -1.17 -13.76 11.02
C SER A 14 -1.39 -13.98 9.52
N ASP A 15 -2.61 -13.81 9.04
CA ASP A 15 -2.95 -14.03 7.63
C ASP A 15 -2.23 -13.03 6.73
N LYS A 16 -1.66 -13.54 5.64
CA LYS A 16 -0.94 -12.73 4.67
C LYS A 16 -1.45 -13.00 3.27
N ASP A 17 -1.33 -11.98 2.42
CA ASP A 17 -1.66 -12.12 1.01
C ASP A 17 -0.49 -12.74 0.22
N SER A 18 -0.66 -12.85 -1.10
CA SER A 18 0.36 -13.45 -1.96
C SER A 18 1.68 -12.64 -2.00
N ASN A 19 1.65 -11.40 -1.58
CA ASN A 19 2.83 -10.53 -1.51
C ASN A 19 3.49 -10.56 -0.12
N GLY A 20 2.99 -11.38 0.81
CA GLY A 20 3.53 -11.49 2.15
C GLY A 20 3.12 -10.36 3.09
N ASN A 21 2.09 -9.60 2.74
CA ASN A 21 1.60 -8.49 3.56
C ASN A 21 0.41 -8.91 4.39
N PHE A 22 0.31 -8.39 5.60
CA PHE A 22 -0.83 -8.66 6.48
C PHE A 22 -2.12 -8.14 5.86
N THR A 23 -3.18 -8.92 5.99
CA THR A 23 -4.49 -8.60 5.41
C THR A 23 -5.49 -8.07 6.44
N LYS A 24 -5.20 -8.25 7.72
CA LYS A 24 -6.10 -7.83 8.81
C LYS A 24 -5.30 -7.32 9.99
N CYS A 25 -5.91 -6.43 10.74
CA CYS A 25 -5.35 -5.93 11.99
C CYS A 25 -6.46 -5.68 12.99
N ARG A 26 -6.08 -5.54 14.26
CA ARG A 26 -6.99 -5.11 15.33
C ARG A 26 -6.61 -3.69 15.72
N VAL A 27 -7.62 -2.92 16.07
CA VAL A 27 -7.46 -1.51 16.40
C VAL A 27 -8.01 -1.26 17.80
N LEU A 28 -7.33 -0.42 18.57
CA LEU A 28 -7.82 0.10 19.84
C LEU A 28 -8.57 1.40 19.55
N PRO A 29 -9.91 1.39 19.60
CA PRO A 29 -10.68 2.60 19.28
C PRO A 29 -10.40 3.73 20.25
N ALA A 30 -10.44 4.96 19.78
CA ALA A 30 -10.33 6.12 20.66
C ALA A 30 -11.47 6.15 21.70
N SER A 31 -12.64 5.63 21.31
CA SER A 31 -13.81 5.56 22.18
C SER A 31 -13.77 4.42 23.19
N ALA A 32 -12.89 3.42 23.01
CA ALA A 32 -12.80 2.24 23.87
C ALA A 32 -11.37 1.69 23.85
N GLN A 33 -10.44 2.42 24.43
CA GLN A 33 -9.00 2.18 24.29
C GLN A 33 -8.50 0.89 24.91
N ASN A 34 -9.27 0.25 25.76
CA ASN A 34 -8.89 -1.00 26.43
C ASN A 34 -9.54 -2.23 25.78
N MET A 35 -10.28 -2.06 24.70
CA MET A 35 -10.97 -3.16 24.02
C MET A 35 -10.67 -3.11 22.53
N PRO A 36 -9.73 -3.95 22.05
CA PRO A 36 -9.44 -3.97 20.62
C PRO A 36 -10.65 -4.47 19.82
N THR A 37 -10.75 -4.01 18.60
CA THR A 37 -11.77 -4.47 17.67
C THR A 37 -11.53 -5.94 17.31
N ARG A 38 -12.52 -6.57 16.65
CA ARG A 38 -12.29 -7.80 15.91
C ARG A 38 -11.30 -7.52 14.78
N PRO A 39 -10.75 -8.56 14.14
CA PRO A 39 -9.87 -8.32 13.00
C PRO A 39 -10.58 -7.50 11.93
N LEU A 40 -9.98 -6.39 11.54
CA LEU A 40 -10.46 -5.51 10.49
C LEU A 40 -9.69 -5.77 9.21
N ILE A 41 -10.38 -5.72 8.08
CA ILE A 41 -9.73 -5.89 6.78
C ILE A 41 -8.84 -4.67 6.52
N ILE A 42 -7.60 -4.94 6.11
CA ILE A 42 -6.71 -3.90 5.58
C ILE A 42 -6.90 -3.90 4.07
N PRO A 43 -7.45 -2.84 3.47
CA PRO A 43 -7.62 -2.81 2.01
C PRO A 43 -6.26 -2.84 1.32
N TRP A 44 -6.26 -3.30 0.06
CA TRP A 44 -5.00 -3.52 -0.66
C TRP A 44 -4.09 -2.30 -0.69
N TYR A 45 -4.66 -1.10 -0.78
CA TYR A 45 -3.89 0.14 -0.88
C TYR A 45 -3.24 0.57 0.45
N LEU A 46 -3.56 -0.10 1.55
CA LEU A 46 -2.94 0.17 2.85
C LEU A 46 -2.01 -0.97 3.29
N ARG A 47 -1.86 -2.01 2.48
CA ARG A 47 -1.03 -3.16 2.86
C ARG A 47 0.44 -2.92 2.64
N GLY A 48 1.26 -3.51 3.51
CA GLY A 48 2.70 -3.51 3.37
C GLY A 48 3.27 -2.11 3.21
N LYS A 49 4.15 -1.96 2.24
CA LYS A 49 4.84 -0.68 2.01
C LYS A 49 3.95 0.40 1.40
N MET A 50 2.74 0.06 0.95
CA MET A 50 1.81 1.07 0.42
C MET A 50 1.57 2.18 1.44
N ALA A 51 1.22 1.82 2.66
CA ALA A 51 0.99 2.78 3.73
C ALA A 51 1.96 2.61 4.90
N ASN A 52 2.73 1.52 4.92
CA ASN A 52 3.71 1.23 5.95
C ASN A 52 3.11 1.30 7.36
N LEU A 53 1.92 0.70 7.53
CA LEU A 53 1.23 0.68 8.81
C LEU A 53 2.00 -0.13 9.84
N LYS A 54 2.10 0.40 11.05
CA LYS A 54 2.79 -0.23 12.18
C LYS A 54 1.90 -0.22 13.40
N VAL A 55 2.22 -1.06 14.36
CA VAL A 55 1.58 -1.02 15.67
C VAL A 55 1.73 0.38 16.26
N ASN A 56 0.66 0.89 16.83
CA ASN A 56 0.51 2.23 17.38
C ASN A 56 0.31 3.34 16.34
N ASP A 57 0.28 3.04 15.05
CA ASP A 57 -0.14 4.03 14.07
C ASP A 57 -1.64 4.28 14.20
N GLU A 58 -2.03 5.54 14.08
CA GLU A 58 -3.43 5.93 14.14
C GLU A 58 -4.08 5.77 12.77
N VAL A 59 -5.27 5.19 12.76
CA VAL A 59 -6.04 4.96 11.53
C VAL A 59 -7.50 5.33 11.75
N TRP A 60 -8.15 5.68 10.65
CA TRP A 60 -9.61 5.71 10.58
C TRP A 60 -10.11 4.33 10.21
N PHE A 61 -11.21 3.89 10.80
CA PHE A 61 -11.82 2.61 10.49
C PHE A 61 -13.33 2.69 10.58
N ALA A 62 -14.00 1.75 9.94
CA ALA A 62 -15.45 1.66 9.97
C ALA A 62 -15.87 0.28 10.43
N LEU A 63 -16.91 0.23 11.26
CA LEU A 63 -17.53 -1.00 11.75
C LEU A 63 -18.96 -1.10 11.25
N ALA A 64 -19.34 -2.30 10.86
CA ALA A 64 -20.73 -2.65 10.59
C ALA A 64 -21.41 -3.05 11.89
N ASP A 65 -22.73 -3.32 11.82
CA ASP A 65 -23.53 -3.67 13.00
C ASP A 65 -23.06 -4.98 13.65
N ASP A 66 -22.51 -5.91 12.86
CA ASP A 66 -21.99 -7.18 13.35
C ASP A 66 -20.54 -7.06 13.87
N LEU A 67 -20.02 -5.86 13.94
CA LEU A 67 -18.67 -5.53 14.38
C LEU A 67 -17.55 -5.98 13.44
N SER A 68 -17.88 -6.49 12.26
CA SER A 68 -16.90 -6.60 11.18
C SER A 68 -16.56 -5.21 10.67
N GLY A 69 -15.41 -5.06 10.03
CA GLY A 69 -15.04 -3.74 9.57
C GLY A 69 -13.80 -3.71 8.71
N ILE A 70 -13.41 -2.50 8.39
CA ILE A 70 -12.32 -2.22 7.47
C ILE A 70 -11.55 -0.99 7.94
N VAL A 71 -10.24 -1.03 7.77
CA VAL A 71 -9.41 0.16 7.95
C VAL A 71 -9.61 1.05 6.72
N LEU A 72 -9.89 2.31 6.92
CA LEU A 72 -10.19 3.24 5.84
C LEU A 72 -8.93 3.95 5.36
N GLU A 73 -8.10 4.42 6.29
CA GLU A 73 -6.98 5.30 5.95
C GLU A 73 -6.07 5.51 7.15
N ARG A 74 -4.82 5.86 6.92
CA ARG A 74 -3.97 6.44 7.96
C ARG A 74 -4.57 7.76 8.42
N ALA A 75 -4.60 7.99 9.74
CA ALA A 75 -5.15 9.23 10.28
C ALA A 75 -4.24 10.44 10.00
N ASP A 76 -2.94 10.20 9.73
CA ASP A 76 -2.00 11.26 9.39
C ASP A 76 -2.07 11.67 7.90
N GLY A 77 -2.83 10.93 7.10
CA GLY A 77 -2.96 11.22 5.67
C GLY A 77 -1.75 10.85 4.82
N GLU A 78 -0.73 10.24 5.41
CA GLU A 78 0.46 9.85 4.67
C GLU A 78 0.27 8.54 3.93
N TRP A 79 0.95 8.36 2.81
CA TRP A 79 0.99 7.09 2.10
C TRP A 79 2.24 7.02 1.25
N GLY A 80 2.72 5.80 1.01
CA GLY A 80 4.01 5.60 0.38
C GLY A 80 4.02 5.43 -1.13
N ALA A 81 2.86 5.20 -1.73
CA ALA A 81 2.73 4.97 -3.18
C ALA A 81 3.61 3.83 -3.73
N PHE A 82 3.75 2.76 -2.96
CA PHE A 82 4.44 1.55 -3.40
C PHE A 82 3.45 0.49 -3.85
N VAL A 83 3.78 -0.22 -4.93
CA VAL A 83 3.09 -1.46 -5.30
C VAL A 83 4.02 -2.61 -4.95
N PRO A 84 3.67 -3.45 -3.96
CA PRO A 84 4.60 -4.47 -3.46
C PRO A 84 4.66 -5.74 -4.29
N GLY A 85 4.06 -5.78 -5.44
CA GLY A 85 4.06 -6.93 -6.32
C GLY A 85 4.05 -6.50 -7.76
N SER A 86 3.49 -7.33 -8.62
CA SER A 86 3.35 -6.99 -10.04
C SER A 86 2.21 -6.00 -10.25
N PHE A 87 2.37 -5.16 -11.24
CA PHE A 87 1.40 -4.14 -11.59
C PHE A 87 1.10 -4.21 -13.08
N LYS A 88 -0.16 -4.36 -13.44
CA LYS A 88 -0.59 -4.41 -14.84
C LYS A 88 -1.51 -3.25 -15.15
N VAL A 89 -1.28 -2.62 -16.28
CA VAL A 89 -2.13 -1.56 -16.80
C VAL A 89 -2.68 -2.01 -18.14
N GLU A 90 -3.99 -1.96 -18.31
CA GLU A 90 -4.66 -2.44 -19.52
C GLU A 90 -4.28 -1.67 -20.77
N LYS A 91 -4.05 -0.36 -20.63
CA LYS A 91 -3.73 0.51 -21.77
C LYS A 91 -2.37 1.15 -21.59
N ASN A 92 -2.32 2.46 -21.39
CA ASN A 92 -1.06 3.19 -21.34
C ASN A 92 -0.67 3.55 -19.92
N VAL A 93 0.63 3.67 -19.70
CA VAL A 93 1.20 4.26 -18.48
C VAL A 93 1.90 5.55 -18.86
N GLU A 94 1.55 6.64 -18.19
CA GLU A 94 2.21 7.92 -18.35
C GLU A 94 2.92 8.28 -17.05
N ALA A 95 4.19 8.68 -17.16
CA ALA A 95 4.96 9.18 -16.03
C ALA A 95 5.09 10.69 -16.17
N GLY A 96 4.70 11.42 -15.12
CA GLY A 96 4.79 12.88 -15.12
C GLY A 96 6.23 13.38 -15.21
N THR A 97 7.18 12.62 -14.69
CA THR A 97 8.59 13.00 -14.68
C THR A 97 9.48 11.92 -15.26
N GLU A 98 9.47 10.72 -14.68
CA GLU A 98 10.45 9.69 -15.02
C GLU A 98 9.94 8.29 -14.72
N VAL A 99 10.39 7.31 -15.49
CA VAL A 99 10.24 5.88 -15.21
C VAL A 99 11.63 5.32 -15.01
N LYS A 100 11.85 4.63 -13.89
CA LYS A 100 13.14 4.05 -13.55
C LYS A 100 13.01 2.57 -13.22
N ALA A 101 14.03 1.79 -13.61
CA ALA A 101 14.21 0.42 -13.17
C ALA A 101 15.58 0.37 -12.45
N GLY A 102 15.54 0.39 -11.10
CA GLY A 102 16.76 0.53 -10.33
C GLY A 102 17.44 1.88 -10.61
N SER A 103 18.67 1.85 -11.09
CA SER A 103 19.41 3.05 -11.45
C SER A 103 19.23 3.46 -12.91
N ILE A 104 18.45 2.71 -13.69
CA ILE A 104 18.25 2.95 -15.12
C ILE A 104 16.97 3.74 -15.32
N ALA A 105 17.07 4.93 -15.88
CA ALA A 105 15.92 5.78 -16.23
C ALA A 105 15.51 5.56 -17.67
N LEU A 106 14.20 5.49 -17.93
CA LEU A 106 13.69 5.23 -19.27
C LEU A 106 14.11 6.32 -20.27
N THR A 107 14.12 7.57 -19.84
CA THR A 107 14.48 8.70 -20.72
C THR A 107 15.95 8.74 -21.09
N THR A 108 16.82 8.10 -20.31
CA THR A 108 18.27 8.18 -20.50
C THR A 108 18.92 6.84 -20.84
N HIS A 109 18.19 5.71 -20.68
CA HIS A 109 18.82 4.42 -20.96
C HIS A 109 19.04 4.23 -22.46
N LYS A 110 20.07 3.49 -22.78
CA LYS A 110 20.45 3.17 -24.15
C LYS A 110 20.63 1.67 -24.31
N HIS A 111 20.40 1.18 -25.53
CA HIS A 111 20.62 -0.22 -25.84
C HIS A 111 22.07 -0.38 -26.29
N PRO A 112 22.87 -1.19 -25.59
CA PRO A 112 24.29 -1.31 -25.92
C PRO A 112 24.59 -2.13 -27.17
N ASN A 113 23.58 -2.75 -27.77
CA ASN A 113 23.75 -3.71 -28.87
C ASN A 113 23.36 -3.14 -30.22
N GLY A 114 23.76 -1.92 -30.49
CA GLY A 114 23.63 -1.37 -31.82
C GLY A 114 24.56 -2.08 -32.78
N LEU A 115 24.38 -1.84 -34.10
CA LEU A 115 25.22 -2.41 -35.11
C LEU A 115 26.68 -2.01 -34.82
N ASN A 116 27.60 -2.98 -34.94
CA ASN A 116 29.04 -2.79 -34.68
C ASN A 116 29.34 -2.37 -33.24
N GLY A 117 28.49 -2.80 -32.29
CA GLY A 117 28.69 -2.49 -30.87
C GLY A 117 28.28 -1.09 -30.47
N GLN A 118 27.65 -0.36 -31.33
CA GLN A 118 27.16 0.97 -31.03
C GLN A 118 25.82 0.89 -30.29
N SER A 119 25.58 1.90 -29.47
CA SER A 119 24.30 2.07 -28.78
C SER A 119 23.20 2.36 -29.80
N THR A 120 21.99 1.80 -29.58
CA THR A 120 20.86 2.05 -30.45
C THR A 120 20.16 3.37 -30.15
N GLY A 121 20.58 4.07 -29.14
CA GLY A 121 19.95 5.32 -28.71
C GLY A 121 18.88 5.11 -27.65
N ALA A 122 18.31 6.20 -27.17
CA ALA A 122 17.25 6.17 -26.17
C ALA A 122 15.93 5.77 -26.81
N PRO A 123 15.09 5.01 -26.09
CA PRO A 123 13.74 4.73 -26.60
C PRO A 123 12.90 5.99 -26.63
N THR A 124 12.00 6.07 -27.59
CA THR A 124 11.10 7.20 -27.74
C THR A 124 9.67 6.83 -27.34
#